data_df752ce373fe1e50e06e16538ba27cde
#
_entry.id   df752ce373fe1e50e06e16538ba27cde
#
_cell.length_a   1.000
_cell.length_b   1.000
_cell.length_c   1.000
_cell.angle_alpha   90.00
_cell.angle_beta   90.00
_cell.angle_gamma   90.00
#
_symmetry.space_group_name_H-M   'P 1'
#
loop_
_entity.id
_entity.type
_entity.pdbx_description
1 polymer ?
#
loop_
_entity_poly.entity_id
_entity_poly.type
_entity_poly.pdbx_seq_one_letter_code
_entity_poly.pdbx_strand_id
1 'polypeptide(L)'
;MNRQIAYEQAVYGTFPFWDRGYAVLARSAGCRAEWLDALRMACQRFGERPAGVVERTCFFAMPLSGGPWMIVGVFPQGSDDKGRPGALAFHAIYVSRWAYWWAGADPFVALPALRGSWSETDKDLLLPSGRLVVSPARNAPASVPEHLIQEIVGEIKRGQKIVIDSAEPIEDLARAIWQRLPGRIRRRASVASWAFCNANQFDLVAIPVVTRP
;
A
#
# COMPACT_ATOMS: atom_id res chain seq x y z
N MET A 1 2.79 6.67 -27.21
CA MET A 1 1.48 6.18 -26.72
C MET A 1 1.58 5.90 -25.24
N ASN A 2 0.77 6.58 -24.42
CA ASN A 2 0.69 6.28 -22.98
C ASN A 2 0.02 4.91 -22.81
N ARG A 3 0.72 3.99 -22.17
CA ARG A 3 0.19 2.66 -21.87
C ARG A 3 -0.83 2.78 -20.74
N GLN A 4 -1.97 2.08 -20.89
CA GLN A 4 -3.00 2.05 -19.84
C GLN A 4 -3.25 0.62 -19.40
N ILE A 5 -3.41 0.41 -18.09
CA ILE A 5 -3.79 -0.87 -17.51
C ILE A 5 -5.08 -0.73 -16.69
N ALA A 6 -5.98 -1.67 -16.88
CA ALA A 6 -7.24 -1.70 -16.14
C ALA A 6 -7.01 -2.16 -14.68
N TYR A 7 -7.81 -1.62 -13.77
CA TYR A 7 -7.83 -2.05 -12.38
C TYR A 7 -9.24 -2.09 -11.81
N GLU A 8 -9.43 -2.92 -10.81
CA GLU A 8 -10.55 -2.91 -9.90
C GLU A 8 -10.14 -2.21 -8.60
N GLN A 9 -11.11 -1.74 -7.82
CA GLN A 9 -10.82 -1.00 -6.60
C GLN A 9 -11.82 -1.28 -5.47
N ALA A 10 -11.35 -1.15 -4.23
CA ALA A 10 -12.18 -1.24 -3.04
C ALA A 10 -11.66 -0.32 -1.94
N VAL A 11 -12.55 0.12 -1.08
CA VAL A 11 -12.20 0.89 0.13
C VAL A 11 -12.61 0.08 1.35
N TYR A 12 -11.68 -0.02 2.31
CA TYR A 12 -11.87 -0.65 3.60
C TYR A 12 -11.59 0.36 4.71
N GLY A 13 -12.48 0.45 5.69
CA GLY A 13 -12.34 1.44 6.76
C GLY A 13 -13.53 1.40 7.71
N THR A 14 -13.67 2.46 8.48
CA THR A 14 -14.76 2.68 9.43
C THR A 14 -15.16 4.15 9.46
N PHE A 15 -16.30 4.46 10.05
CA PHE A 15 -16.76 5.83 10.32
C PHE A 15 -17.17 5.97 11.78
N PRO A 16 -17.10 7.18 12.36
CA PRO A 16 -17.62 7.45 13.68
C PRO A 16 -19.10 7.05 13.80
N PHE A 17 -19.45 6.35 14.88
CA PHE A 17 -20.83 5.95 15.20
C PHE A 17 -21.53 5.06 14.17
N TRP A 18 -20.78 4.42 13.29
CA TRP A 18 -21.34 3.55 12.24
C TRP A 18 -21.84 2.19 12.75
N ASP A 19 -21.44 1.76 13.92
CA ASP A 19 -21.82 0.50 14.61
C ASP A 19 -21.56 -0.80 13.80
N ARG A 20 -20.68 -0.73 12.80
CA ARG A 20 -20.28 -1.89 11.98
C ARG A 20 -18.79 -2.21 12.07
N GLY A 21 -18.03 -1.37 12.79
CA GLY A 21 -16.58 -1.48 12.85
C GLY A 21 -15.92 -1.29 11.47
N TYR A 22 -14.81 -1.94 11.27
CA TYR A 22 -14.10 -1.93 10.00
C TYR A 22 -14.75 -2.86 8.98
N ALA A 23 -15.09 -2.33 7.82
CA ALA A 23 -15.73 -3.08 6.74
C ALA A 23 -15.30 -2.58 5.35
N VAL A 24 -15.69 -3.30 4.30
CA VAL A 24 -15.61 -2.79 2.93
C VAL A 24 -16.68 -1.73 2.76
N LEU A 25 -16.26 -0.48 2.53
CA LEU A 25 -17.12 0.70 2.41
C LEU A 25 -17.64 0.89 1.00
N ALA A 26 -16.82 0.54 -0.01
CA ALA A 26 -17.16 0.65 -1.42
C ALA A 26 -16.28 -0.30 -2.23
N ARG A 27 -16.76 -0.70 -3.41
CA ARG A 27 -15.97 -1.56 -4.32
C ARG A 27 -16.46 -1.43 -5.75
N SER A 28 -15.61 -1.78 -6.71
CA SER A 28 -16.01 -1.98 -8.10
C SER A 28 -16.61 -3.37 -8.34
N ALA A 29 -17.43 -3.48 -9.37
CA ALA A 29 -18.18 -4.72 -9.67
C ALA A 29 -17.26 -5.93 -9.93
N GLY A 30 -16.05 -5.71 -10.47
CA GLY A 30 -15.08 -6.76 -10.75
C GLY A 30 -14.30 -7.27 -9.54
N CYS A 31 -14.46 -6.67 -8.34
CA CYS A 31 -13.82 -7.15 -7.12
C CYS A 31 -14.39 -8.51 -6.70
N ARG A 32 -13.53 -9.51 -6.57
CA ARG A 32 -13.89 -10.84 -6.08
C ARG A 32 -13.87 -10.90 -4.56
N ALA A 33 -14.66 -11.79 -3.98
CA ALA A 33 -14.75 -11.96 -2.52
C ALA A 33 -13.39 -12.26 -1.89
N GLU A 34 -12.60 -13.14 -2.49
CA GLU A 34 -11.27 -13.49 -2.02
C GLU A 34 -10.28 -12.32 -2.02
N TRP A 35 -10.46 -11.32 -2.91
CA TRP A 35 -9.62 -10.11 -2.92
C TRP A 35 -9.98 -9.16 -1.77
N LEU A 36 -11.28 -9.08 -1.47
CA LEU A 36 -11.79 -8.27 -0.34
C LEU A 36 -11.37 -8.88 1.01
N ASP A 37 -11.40 -10.21 1.12
CA ASP A 37 -10.89 -10.91 2.30
C ASP A 37 -9.38 -10.72 2.47
N ALA A 38 -8.61 -10.79 1.37
CA ALA A 38 -7.18 -10.49 1.40
C ALA A 38 -6.89 -9.06 1.83
N LEU A 39 -7.67 -8.07 1.36
CA LEU A 39 -7.58 -6.68 1.80
C LEU A 39 -7.83 -6.58 3.31
N ARG A 40 -8.94 -7.15 3.79
CA ARG A 40 -9.28 -7.16 5.21
C ARG A 40 -8.15 -7.73 6.06
N MET A 41 -7.60 -8.87 5.66
CA MET A 41 -6.47 -9.51 6.37
C MET A 41 -5.21 -8.64 6.36
N ALA A 42 -4.88 -8.02 5.22
CA ALA A 42 -3.72 -7.15 5.11
C ALA A 42 -3.87 -5.89 5.97
N CYS A 43 -5.08 -5.30 6.02
CA CYS A 43 -5.38 -4.16 6.88
C CYS A 43 -5.29 -4.50 8.38
N GLN A 44 -5.81 -5.64 8.79
CA GLN A 44 -5.68 -6.12 10.18
C GLN A 44 -4.23 -6.35 10.59
N ARG A 45 -3.40 -6.82 9.65
CA ARG A 45 -1.95 -7.05 9.85
C ARG A 45 -1.10 -5.80 9.64
N PHE A 46 -1.69 -4.67 9.30
CA PHE A 46 -0.98 -3.39 9.20
C PHE A 46 -0.43 -2.96 10.56
N GLY A 47 -1.05 -3.45 11.63
CA GLY A 47 -0.66 -3.26 13.02
C GLY A 47 -1.51 -2.22 13.75
N GLU A 48 -1.42 -2.27 15.07
CA GLU A 48 -2.02 -1.25 15.93
C GLU A 48 -1.07 -0.06 16.04
N ARG A 49 -1.63 1.13 16.09
CA ARG A 49 -0.85 2.35 16.23
C ARG A 49 -0.13 2.39 17.59
N PRO A 50 1.20 2.45 17.63
CA PRO A 50 1.91 2.61 18.87
C PRO A 50 1.59 3.96 19.55
N ALA A 51 1.66 4.01 20.88
CA ALA A 51 1.45 5.25 21.62
C ALA A 51 2.45 6.33 21.17
N GLY A 52 1.97 7.57 21.00
CA GLY A 52 2.79 8.69 20.54
C GLY A 52 3.10 8.75 19.06
N VAL A 53 2.73 7.73 18.29
CA VAL A 53 2.90 7.73 16.82
C VAL A 53 1.72 8.44 16.16
N VAL A 54 2.01 9.38 15.27
CA VAL A 54 1.01 10.09 14.46
C VAL A 54 0.77 9.31 13.16
N GLU A 55 -0.49 9.17 12.76
CA GLU A 55 -0.87 8.51 11.52
C GLU A 55 -0.33 9.30 10.31
N ARG A 56 0.16 8.57 9.30
CA ARG A 56 0.67 9.14 8.06
C ARG A 56 -0.04 8.53 6.86
N THR A 57 -0.22 9.33 5.83
CA THR A 57 -0.56 8.79 4.52
C THR A 57 0.62 8.01 3.98
N CYS A 58 0.37 6.76 3.64
CA CYS A 58 1.40 5.85 3.13
C CYS A 58 0.78 4.85 2.15
N PHE A 59 1.57 3.93 1.64
CA PHE A 59 1.05 2.85 0.79
C PHE A 59 1.77 1.55 1.06
N PHE A 60 1.13 0.46 0.65
CA PHE A 60 1.79 -0.84 0.52
C PHE A 60 1.33 -1.56 -0.75
N ALA A 61 2.16 -2.48 -1.23
CA ALA A 61 1.86 -3.29 -2.41
C ALA A 61 2.37 -4.71 -2.23
N MET A 62 1.54 -5.68 -2.60
CA MET A 62 1.85 -7.10 -2.48
C MET A 62 1.09 -7.95 -3.49
N PRO A 63 1.65 -9.10 -3.91
CA PRO A 63 0.92 -10.06 -4.72
C PRO A 63 -0.11 -10.82 -3.87
N LEU A 64 -1.30 -11.04 -4.39
CA LEU A 64 -2.25 -11.98 -3.79
C LEU A 64 -1.96 -13.40 -4.30
N SER A 65 -2.10 -14.39 -3.43
CA SER A 65 -1.91 -15.80 -3.80
C SER A 65 -2.89 -16.19 -4.92
N GLY A 66 -2.37 -16.65 -6.06
CA GLY A 66 -3.20 -17.00 -7.22
C GLY A 66 -4.00 -15.84 -7.85
N GLY A 67 -3.87 -14.62 -7.33
CA GLY A 67 -4.67 -13.45 -7.66
C GLY A 67 -3.88 -12.29 -8.30
N PRO A 68 -4.47 -11.09 -8.30
CA PRO A 68 -3.85 -9.88 -8.80
C PRO A 68 -2.74 -9.37 -7.88
N TRP A 69 -2.11 -8.28 -8.30
CA TRP A 69 -1.39 -7.38 -7.40
C TRP A 69 -2.38 -6.45 -6.72
N MET A 70 -2.21 -6.31 -5.42
CA MET A 70 -2.95 -5.38 -4.59
C MET A 70 -2.03 -4.23 -4.19
N ILE A 71 -2.42 -3.00 -4.50
CA ILE A 71 -1.71 -1.77 -4.16
C ILE A 71 -2.66 -0.94 -3.32
N VAL A 72 -2.28 -0.59 -2.11
CA VAL A 72 -3.17 0.01 -1.11
C VAL A 72 -2.62 1.33 -0.62
N GLY A 73 -3.39 2.39 -0.80
CA GLY A 73 -3.18 3.66 -0.10
C GLY A 73 -3.80 3.61 1.29
N VAL A 74 -3.06 4.06 2.27
CA VAL A 74 -3.48 4.14 3.67
C VAL A 74 -3.52 5.61 4.06
N PHE A 75 -4.60 6.05 4.67
CA PHE A 75 -4.73 7.45 5.08
C PHE A 75 -5.53 7.58 6.39
N PRO A 76 -5.27 8.63 7.19
CA PRO A 76 -6.03 8.94 8.39
C PRO A 76 -7.50 9.17 8.09
N GLN A 77 -8.40 8.53 8.84
CA GLN A 77 -9.86 8.67 8.72
C GLN A 77 -10.48 9.44 9.90
N GLY A 78 -9.69 9.79 10.90
CA GLY A 78 -10.14 10.48 12.10
C GLY A 78 -10.49 9.51 13.23
N SER A 79 -11.78 9.29 13.52
CA SER A 79 -12.22 8.40 14.59
C SER A 79 -12.86 7.11 14.06
N ASP A 80 -12.76 6.04 14.84
CA ASP A 80 -13.43 4.77 14.55
C ASP A 80 -14.93 4.81 14.93
N ASP A 81 -15.61 3.68 14.76
CA ASP A 81 -17.03 3.48 15.07
C ASP A 81 -17.38 3.76 16.54
N LYS A 82 -16.42 3.67 17.45
CA LYS A 82 -16.57 3.96 18.89
C LYS A 82 -16.08 5.36 19.27
N GLY A 83 -15.75 6.21 18.30
CA GLY A 83 -15.23 7.56 18.51
C GLY A 83 -13.78 7.61 18.97
N ARG A 84 -13.03 6.51 18.91
CA ARG A 84 -11.60 6.48 19.28
C ARG A 84 -10.78 7.08 18.14
N PRO A 85 -9.86 8.01 18.42
CA PRO A 85 -9.03 8.65 17.40
C PRO A 85 -8.01 7.67 16.80
N GLY A 86 -7.57 7.95 15.59
CA GLY A 86 -6.52 7.20 14.92
C GLY A 86 -7.03 6.10 14.00
N ALA A 87 -8.28 6.18 13.58
CA ALA A 87 -8.79 5.29 12.55
C ALA A 87 -8.09 5.53 11.21
N LEU A 88 -7.83 4.45 10.50
CA LEU A 88 -7.27 4.46 9.16
C LEU A 88 -8.31 4.01 8.14
N ALA A 89 -8.23 4.54 6.94
CA ALA A 89 -8.90 3.98 5.78
C ALA A 89 -7.88 3.50 4.75
N PHE A 90 -8.30 2.52 3.96
CA PHE A 90 -7.45 1.79 3.01
C PHE A 90 -8.15 1.76 1.65
N HIS A 91 -7.53 2.38 0.65
CA HIS A 91 -8.00 2.31 -0.72
C HIS A 91 -7.15 1.34 -1.52
N ALA A 92 -7.70 0.20 -1.88
CA ALA A 92 -7.03 -0.85 -2.65
C ALA A 92 -7.30 -0.73 -4.15
N ILE A 93 -6.26 -0.89 -4.94
CA ILE A 93 -6.28 -1.06 -6.39
C ILE A 93 -5.78 -2.47 -6.70
N TYR A 94 -6.57 -3.22 -7.49
CA TYR A 94 -6.24 -4.57 -7.92
C TYR A 94 -5.90 -4.58 -9.41
N VAL A 95 -4.66 -4.94 -9.73
CA VAL A 95 -4.15 -5.02 -11.11
C VAL A 95 -3.82 -6.47 -11.41
N SER A 96 -4.26 -7.01 -12.56
CA SER A 96 -3.90 -8.38 -12.94
C SER A 96 -2.38 -8.55 -12.96
N ARG A 97 -1.88 -9.74 -12.60
CA ARG A 97 -0.42 -10.01 -12.58
C ARG A 97 0.24 -9.69 -13.90
N TRP A 98 -0.40 -10.07 -15.00
CA TRP A 98 0.13 -9.84 -16.32
C TRP A 98 0.24 -8.34 -16.64
N ALA A 99 -0.82 -7.58 -16.36
CA ALA A 99 -0.83 -6.13 -16.55
C ALA A 99 0.22 -5.42 -15.68
N TYR A 100 0.36 -5.85 -14.41
CA TYR A 100 1.39 -5.35 -13.50
C TYR A 100 2.81 -5.61 -14.04
N TRP A 101 3.07 -6.84 -14.52
CA TRP A 101 4.36 -7.18 -15.10
C TRP A 101 4.65 -6.39 -16.38
N TRP A 102 3.63 -6.26 -17.23
CA TRP A 102 3.73 -5.47 -18.45
C TRP A 102 3.97 -3.98 -18.19
N ALA A 103 3.46 -3.44 -17.08
CA ALA A 103 3.74 -2.09 -16.60
C ALA A 103 5.13 -1.94 -15.93
N GLY A 104 5.99 -2.97 -16.01
CA GLY A 104 7.34 -2.95 -15.43
C GLY A 104 7.40 -3.44 -13.98
N ALA A 105 6.31 -4.00 -13.44
CA ALA A 105 6.19 -4.44 -12.06
C ALA A 105 6.55 -3.31 -11.07
N ASP A 106 5.96 -2.14 -11.30
CA ASP A 106 6.19 -0.92 -10.51
C ASP A 106 4.89 -0.50 -9.80
N PRO A 107 4.78 -0.64 -8.46
CA PRO A 107 3.59 -0.27 -7.73
C PRO A 107 3.38 1.25 -7.64
N PHE A 108 4.44 2.03 -7.80
CA PHE A 108 4.38 3.50 -7.70
C PHE A 108 3.59 4.15 -8.83
N VAL A 109 3.33 3.43 -9.92
CA VAL A 109 2.46 3.92 -11.01
C VAL A 109 1.01 4.06 -10.58
N ALA A 110 0.60 3.38 -9.51
CA ALA A 110 -0.76 3.43 -8.98
C ALA A 110 -0.99 4.60 -8.00
N LEU A 111 0.07 5.19 -7.43
CA LEU A 111 -0.05 6.20 -6.38
C LEU A 111 -0.95 7.39 -6.77
N PRO A 112 -0.89 7.94 -8.01
CA PRO A 112 -1.77 9.04 -8.41
C PRO A 112 -3.26 8.69 -8.46
N ALA A 113 -3.60 7.40 -8.50
CA ALA A 113 -4.98 6.92 -8.51
C ALA A 113 -5.48 6.52 -7.12
N LEU A 114 -4.59 6.44 -6.13
CA LEU A 114 -4.97 6.18 -4.75
C LEU A 114 -5.65 7.41 -4.14
N ARG A 115 -6.72 7.17 -3.40
CA ARG A 115 -7.42 8.23 -2.68
C ARG A 115 -6.71 8.52 -1.36
N GLY A 116 -6.69 9.79 -0.97
CA GLY A 116 -6.17 10.25 0.33
C GLY A 116 -7.27 10.60 1.34
N SER A 117 -8.53 10.44 0.97
CA SER A 117 -9.69 10.69 1.83
C SER A 117 -10.90 9.87 1.37
N TRP A 118 -11.80 9.60 2.30
CA TRP A 118 -13.08 8.95 2.04
C TRP A 118 -14.15 9.57 2.94
N SER A 119 -15.31 9.91 2.37
CA SER A 119 -16.42 10.55 3.09
C SER A 119 -17.46 9.51 3.49
N GLU A 120 -18.20 9.77 4.57
CA GLU A 120 -19.34 8.93 4.97
C GLU A 120 -20.45 8.91 3.90
N THR A 121 -20.56 9.97 3.11
CA THR A 121 -21.49 10.03 1.96
C THR A 121 -21.10 9.09 0.83
N ASP A 122 -19.86 8.61 0.82
CA ASP A 122 -19.32 7.70 -0.20
C ASP A 122 -19.43 6.21 0.19
N LYS A 123 -19.98 5.91 1.37
CA LYS A 123 -20.16 4.51 1.79
C LYS A 123 -21.20 3.79 0.91
N ASP A 124 -21.03 2.49 0.78
CA ASP A 124 -21.88 1.59 -0.02
C ASP A 124 -21.93 1.94 -1.52
N LEU A 125 -20.98 2.75 -2.01
CA LEU A 125 -20.91 3.10 -3.43
C LEU A 125 -20.37 1.93 -4.27
N LEU A 126 -20.99 1.77 -5.45
CA LEU A 126 -20.41 0.99 -6.52
C LEU A 126 -19.37 1.86 -7.25
N LEU A 127 -18.09 1.57 -7.02
CA LEU A 127 -16.99 2.27 -7.66
C LEU A 127 -16.85 1.83 -9.13
N PRO A 128 -16.49 2.73 -10.05
CA PRO A 128 -16.13 2.33 -11.41
C PRO A 128 -14.80 1.55 -11.40
N SER A 129 -14.64 0.60 -12.32
CA SER A 129 -13.31 0.12 -12.69
C SER A 129 -12.51 1.26 -13.31
N GLY A 130 -11.20 1.31 -13.07
CA GLY A 130 -10.37 2.41 -13.51
C GLY A 130 -9.27 2.00 -14.49
N ARG A 131 -8.50 2.99 -14.94
CA ARG A 131 -7.33 2.81 -15.78
C ARG A 131 -6.15 3.60 -15.23
N LEU A 132 -5.03 2.91 -15.00
CA LEU A 132 -3.75 3.55 -14.65
C LEU A 132 -3.02 3.91 -15.94
N VAL A 133 -2.53 5.14 -16.00
CA VAL A 133 -1.61 5.58 -17.04
C VAL A 133 -0.20 5.21 -16.60
N VAL A 134 0.42 4.28 -17.32
CA VAL A 134 1.81 3.90 -17.06
C VAL A 134 2.71 4.97 -17.68
N SER A 135 3.14 5.90 -16.85
CA SER A 135 4.16 6.88 -17.21
C SER A 135 5.57 6.29 -17.00
N PRO A 136 6.58 6.79 -17.73
CA PRO A 136 7.97 6.45 -17.40
C PRO A 136 8.23 6.71 -15.92
N ALA A 137 8.98 5.81 -15.27
CA ALA A 137 9.32 5.94 -13.87
C ALA A 137 9.91 7.33 -13.60
N ARG A 138 9.34 8.07 -12.64
CA ARG A 138 10.00 9.28 -12.14
C ARG A 138 11.33 8.86 -11.52
N ASN A 139 12.38 9.58 -11.87
CA ASN A 139 13.67 9.36 -11.22
C ASN A 139 13.51 9.57 -9.72
N ALA A 140 14.14 8.69 -8.94
CA ALA A 140 14.22 8.88 -7.50
C ALA A 140 14.93 10.19 -7.19
N PRO A 141 14.53 10.91 -6.12
CA PRO A 141 15.25 12.09 -5.69
C PRO A 141 16.73 11.80 -5.45
N ALA A 142 17.59 12.73 -5.82
CA ALA A 142 19.05 12.62 -5.62
C ALA A 142 19.49 12.61 -4.13
N SER A 143 18.54 12.79 -3.22
CA SER A 143 18.78 12.89 -1.77
C SER A 143 19.09 11.56 -1.08
N VAL A 144 18.83 10.41 -1.73
CA VAL A 144 19.05 9.10 -1.12
C VAL A 144 20.45 8.61 -1.45
N PRO A 145 21.29 8.27 -0.44
CA PRO A 145 22.64 7.78 -0.66
C PRO A 145 22.67 6.48 -1.48
N GLU A 146 23.42 6.47 -2.58
CA GLU A 146 23.44 5.33 -3.51
C GLU A 146 23.99 4.05 -2.82
N HIS A 147 24.95 4.16 -1.89
CA HIS A 147 25.49 2.99 -1.18
C HIS A 147 24.40 2.29 -0.35
N LEU A 148 23.53 3.04 0.33
CA LEU A 148 22.41 2.49 1.09
C LEU A 148 21.43 1.75 0.19
N ILE A 149 21.12 2.33 -0.99
CA ILE A 149 20.25 1.68 -1.98
C ILE A 149 20.85 0.35 -2.43
N GLN A 150 22.16 0.32 -2.75
CA GLN A 150 22.84 -0.88 -3.22
C GLN A 150 22.90 -1.98 -2.15
N GLU A 151 23.13 -1.62 -0.90
CA GLU A 151 23.10 -2.55 0.23
C GLU A 151 21.73 -3.20 0.37
N ILE A 152 20.65 -2.39 0.45
CA ILE A 152 19.28 -2.89 0.60
C ILE A 152 18.87 -3.75 -0.60
N VAL A 153 19.19 -3.32 -1.82
CA VAL A 153 18.94 -4.11 -3.04
C VAL A 153 19.67 -5.46 -2.98
N GLY A 154 20.90 -5.48 -2.46
CA GLY A 154 21.68 -6.70 -2.26
C GLY A 154 20.97 -7.67 -1.32
N GLU A 155 20.46 -7.18 -0.18
CA GLU A 155 19.74 -8.00 0.80
C GLU A 155 18.42 -8.55 0.25
N ILE A 156 17.62 -7.72 -0.41
CA ILE A 156 16.36 -8.18 -1.04
C ILE A 156 16.65 -9.24 -2.12
N LYS A 157 17.74 -9.12 -2.88
CA LYS A 157 18.15 -10.16 -3.85
C LYS A 157 18.48 -11.49 -3.18
N ARG A 158 19.01 -11.47 -1.96
CA ARG A 158 19.27 -12.66 -1.14
C ARG A 158 18.02 -13.23 -0.47
N GLY A 159 16.88 -12.57 -0.64
CA GLY A 159 15.59 -12.99 -0.04
C GLY A 159 15.40 -12.52 1.39
N GLN A 160 16.22 -11.57 1.86
CA GLN A 160 16.09 -10.97 3.18
C GLN A 160 14.94 -9.96 3.18
N LYS A 161 14.24 -9.86 4.31
CA LYS A 161 13.21 -8.84 4.55
C LYS A 161 13.84 -7.66 5.27
N ILE A 162 13.65 -6.49 4.72
CA ILE A 162 14.25 -5.25 5.23
C ILE A 162 13.20 -4.46 5.99
N VAL A 163 13.49 -4.20 7.25
CA VAL A 163 12.70 -3.33 8.11
C VAL A 163 13.55 -2.10 8.43
N ILE A 164 13.02 -0.94 8.12
CA ILE A 164 13.69 0.35 8.34
C ILE A 164 12.96 1.09 9.45
N ASP A 165 13.68 1.47 10.50
CA ASP A 165 13.14 2.33 11.53
C ASP A 165 13.00 3.76 11.00
N SER A 166 11.77 4.27 10.92
CA SER A 166 11.50 5.62 10.41
C SER A 166 10.24 6.23 11.02
N ALA A 167 10.32 7.47 11.46
CA ALA A 167 9.16 8.22 11.94
C ALA A 167 8.22 8.64 10.80
N GLU A 168 8.70 8.63 9.56
CA GLU A 168 7.96 9.08 8.37
C GLU A 168 7.97 8.00 7.29
N PRO A 169 6.98 8.01 6.37
CA PRO A 169 6.97 7.12 5.22
C PRO A 169 8.22 7.30 4.34
N ILE A 170 8.79 6.19 3.91
CA ILE A 170 10.02 6.15 3.08
C ILE A 170 9.70 6.03 1.58
N GLU A 171 8.67 6.69 1.06
CA GLU A 171 8.23 6.51 -0.33
C GLU A 171 9.37 6.71 -1.34
N ASP A 172 10.15 7.78 -1.19
CA ASP A 172 11.24 8.11 -2.11
C ASP A 172 12.38 7.09 -2.05
N LEU A 173 12.76 6.64 -0.86
CA LEU A 173 13.76 5.57 -0.68
C LEU A 173 13.24 4.26 -1.26
N ALA A 174 11.99 3.90 -0.96
CA ALA A 174 11.37 2.68 -1.49
C ALA A 174 11.31 2.69 -3.02
N ARG A 175 10.98 3.83 -3.63
CA ARG A 175 11.00 4.05 -5.09
C ARG A 175 12.40 3.89 -5.66
N ALA A 176 13.42 4.49 -5.04
CA ALA A 176 14.80 4.38 -5.45
C ALA A 176 15.29 2.92 -5.45
N ILE A 177 15.02 2.20 -4.36
CA ILE A 177 15.32 0.77 -4.23
C ILE A 177 14.60 -0.03 -5.31
N TRP A 178 13.29 0.21 -5.52
CA TRP A 178 12.48 -0.51 -6.48
C TRP A 178 13.01 -0.37 -7.91
N GLN A 179 13.46 0.82 -8.28
CA GLN A 179 14.05 1.07 -9.60
C GLN A 179 15.35 0.29 -9.85
N ARG A 180 16.11 -0.02 -8.79
CA ARG A 180 17.37 -0.81 -8.87
C ARG A 180 17.13 -2.32 -8.79
N LEU A 181 15.95 -2.77 -8.33
CA LEU A 181 15.63 -4.19 -8.27
C LEU A 181 15.46 -4.77 -9.68
N PRO A 182 16.02 -5.97 -9.94
CA PRO A 182 15.76 -6.70 -11.19
C PRO A 182 14.28 -6.98 -11.39
N GLY A 183 13.79 -6.92 -12.62
CA GLY A 183 12.36 -7.14 -12.93
C GLY A 183 11.81 -8.46 -12.39
N ARG A 184 12.62 -9.54 -12.37
CA ARG A 184 12.23 -10.82 -11.77
C ARG A 184 11.93 -10.73 -10.27
N ILE A 185 12.64 -9.86 -9.55
CA ILE A 185 12.41 -9.61 -8.12
C ILE A 185 11.17 -8.76 -7.94
N ARG A 186 11.05 -7.64 -8.66
CA ARG A 186 9.90 -6.74 -8.60
C ARG A 186 8.56 -7.43 -8.87
N ARG A 187 8.57 -8.53 -9.67
CA ARG A 187 7.36 -9.33 -9.94
C ARG A 187 6.83 -10.13 -8.77
N ARG A 188 7.59 -10.23 -7.67
CA ARG A 188 7.22 -11.00 -6.48
C ARG A 188 7.42 -10.27 -5.16
N ALA A 189 8.34 -9.31 -5.14
CA ALA A 189 8.66 -8.56 -3.93
C ALA A 189 7.51 -7.65 -3.53
N SER A 190 7.25 -7.55 -2.24
CA SER A 190 6.26 -6.70 -1.62
C SER A 190 6.91 -5.51 -0.94
N VAL A 191 6.20 -4.39 -0.85
CA VAL A 191 6.72 -3.16 -0.26
C VAL A 191 5.65 -2.44 0.53
N ALA A 192 6.03 -1.83 1.65
CA ALA A 192 5.25 -0.83 2.35
C ALA A 192 6.12 0.40 2.61
N SER A 193 5.65 1.58 2.19
CA SER A 193 6.38 2.81 2.50
C SER A 193 6.35 3.12 4.00
N TRP A 194 5.36 2.59 4.71
CA TRP A 194 5.25 2.63 6.16
C TRP A 194 4.15 1.68 6.65
N ALA A 195 4.30 1.11 7.85
CA ALA A 195 3.29 0.32 8.55
C ALA A 195 3.60 0.34 10.05
N PHE A 196 2.63 0.03 10.90
CA PHE A 196 2.88 -0.04 12.35
C PHE A 196 3.67 -1.29 12.78
N CYS A 197 3.65 -2.33 11.96
CA CYS A 197 4.48 -3.53 12.14
C CYS A 197 4.65 -4.27 10.81
N ASN A 198 5.52 -5.29 10.76
CA ASN A 198 5.70 -6.14 9.57
C ASN A 198 4.98 -7.49 9.66
N ALA A 199 3.76 -7.55 10.20
CA ALA A 199 2.98 -8.80 10.25
C ALA A 199 2.53 -9.28 8.86
N ASN A 200 2.46 -8.38 7.86
CA ASN A 200 2.25 -8.73 6.46
C ASN A 200 3.49 -9.32 5.76
N GLN A 201 4.64 -9.33 6.43
CA GLN A 201 5.88 -9.91 5.92
C GLN A 201 6.37 -9.25 4.62
N PHE A 202 6.26 -7.92 4.51
CA PHE A 202 6.81 -7.17 3.39
C PHE A 202 8.31 -7.40 3.22
N ASP A 203 8.78 -7.44 1.98
CA ASP A 203 10.21 -7.55 1.66
C ASP A 203 10.96 -6.25 1.95
N LEU A 204 10.26 -5.10 1.88
CA LEU A 204 10.73 -3.79 2.31
C LEU A 204 9.61 -3.06 3.04
N VAL A 205 9.88 -2.59 4.25
CA VAL A 205 8.93 -1.80 5.04
C VAL A 205 9.62 -0.82 5.96
N ALA A 206 9.04 0.38 6.12
CA ALA A 206 9.38 1.25 7.24
C ALA A 206 8.38 1.02 8.39
N ILE A 207 8.88 1.03 9.62
CA ILE A 207 8.07 1.00 10.84
C ILE A 207 8.48 2.14 11.76
N PRO A 208 7.54 2.70 12.57
CA PRO A 208 7.87 3.76 13.50
C PRO A 208 8.80 3.26 14.60
N VAL A 209 9.80 4.07 14.92
CA VAL A 209 10.64 3.86 16.11
C VAL A 209 9.77 4.09 17.34
N VAL A 210 9.50 3.03 18.07
CA VAL A 210 8.87 3.15 19.40
C VAL A 210 9.97 3.34 20.42
N THR A 211 10.21 4.58 20.82
CA THR A 211 11.03 4.85 22.00
C THR A 211 10.28 4.26 23.19
N ARG A 212 10.73 3.14 23.73
CA ARG A 212 10.21 2.64 25.00
C ARG A 212 10.57 3.68 26.07
N PRO A 213 9.61 4.14 26.88
CA PRO A 213 9.88 5.04 27.99
C PRO A 213 10.81 4.39 29.02
#